data_c16395e0e792491667d62062462de397
#
_entry.id   c16395e0e792491667d62062462de397
#
_cell.length_a   1.000
_cell.length_b   1.000
_cell.length_c   1.000
_cell.angle_alpha   90.00
_cell.angle_beta   90.00
_cell.angle_gamma   90.00
#
_symmetry.space_group_name_H-M   'P 1'
#
loop_
_entity.id
_entity.type
_entity.pdbx_description
1 polymer ?
#
loop_
_entity_poly.entity_id
_entity_poly.type
_entity_poly.pdbx_seq_one_letter_code
_entity_poly.pdbx_strand_id
1 'polypeptide(L)'
;MDVWFESGTTHAFVLENNPETTWPADMYLDGSDQHRGWFHSSLLESSLTRGRAPYKSVLTHGFTMDKDGRKMSKSLGNVISPQDIVKKYGADILRLWVASLSLIHI
;
A
#
# COMPACT_ATOMS: atom_id res chain seq x y z
N MET A 1 -16.32 10.44 10.79
CA MET A 1 -15.75 9.09 11.04
C MET A 1 -14.27 9.11 10.66
N ASP A 2 -13.46 8.33 11.36
CA ASP A 2 -12.02 8.29 11.10
C ASP A 2 -11.72 7.72 9.72
N VAL A 3 -10.77 8.32 9.02
CA VAL A 3 -10.32 7.88 7.69
C VAL A 3 -9.81 6.43 7.72
N TRP A 4 -9.06 6.05 8.76
CA TRP A 4 -8.56 4.69 8.89
C TRP A 4 -9.66 3.66 9.12
N PHE A 5 -10.71 4.07 9.80
CA PHE A 5 -11.90 3.22 9.96
C PHE A 5 -12.58 3.00 8.61
N GLU A 6 -12.78 4.07 7.85
CA GLU A 6 -13.41 3.98 6.53
C GLU A 6 -12.58 3.16 5.55
N SER A 7 -11.28 3.39 5.46
CA SER A 7 -10.41 2.62 4.58
C SER A 7 -10.30 1.15 5.00
N GLY A 8 -10.38 0.88 6.29
CA GLY A 8 -10.37 -0.48 6.81
C GLY A 8 -11.60 -1.31 6.38
N THR A 9 -12.71 -0.68 6.05
CA THR A 9 -13.93 -1.37 5.60
C THR A 9 -13.93 -1.72 4.11
N THR A 10 -12.83 -1.50 3.39
CA THR A 10 -12.74 -1.78 1.95
C THR A 10 -13.16 -3.21 1.61
N HIS A 11 -12.81 -4.19 2.44
CA HIS A 11 -13.21 -5.59 2.23
C HIS A 11 -14.74 -5.76 2.17
N ALA A 12 -15.50 -4.90 2.85
CA ALA A 12 -16.95 -4.98 2.86
C ALA A 12 -17.56 -4.28 1.64
N PHE A 13 -17.19 -3.01 1.41
CA PHE A 13 -17.86 -2.26 0.33
C PHE A 13 -17.27 -2.52 -1.06
N VAL A 14 -16.05 -3.02 -1.18
CA VAL A 14 -15.45 -3.34 -2.48
C VAL A 14 -15.54 -4.84 -2.76
N LEU A 15 -15.03 -5.70 -1.87
CA LEU A 15 -14.91 -7.12 -2.18
C LEU A 15 -16.20 -7.89 -2.03
N GLU A 16 -16.93 -7.73 -0.91
CA GLU A 16 -18.15 -8.48 -0.67
C GLU A 16 -19.28 -8.10 -1.63
N ASN A 17 -19.36 -6.84 -2.00
CA ASN A 17 -20.46 -6.31 -2.82
C ASN A 17 -20.23 -6.42 -4.32
N ASN A 18 -19.04 -6.87 -4.76
CA ASN A 18 -18.73 -6.98 -6.18
C ASN A 18 -18.66 -8.46 -6.58
N PRO A 19 -19.52 -8.91 -7.51
CA PRO A 19 -19.51 -10.32 -7.93
C PRO A 19 -18.24 -10.74 -8.68
N GLU A 20 -17.45 -9.78 -9.16
CA GLU A 20 -16.19 -10.06 -9.85
C GLU A 20 -15.00 -10.22 -8.91
N THR A 21 -15.18 -9.93 -7.62
CA THR A 21 -14.14 -10.05 -6.61
C THR A 21 -14.51 -11.09 -5.56
N THR A 22 -13.50 -11.57 -4.82
CA THR A 22 -13.70 -12.54 -3.76
C THR A 22 -13.41 -11.94 -2.39
N TRP A 23 -14.10 -12.45 -1.37
CA TRP A 23 -13.83 -12.15 0.02
C TRP A 23 -13.55 -13.47 0.76
N PRO A 24 -12.52 -13.58 1.61
CA PRO A 24 -11.50 -12.55 1.87
C PRO A 24 -10.62 -12.27 0.67
N ALA A 25 -9.90 -11.16 0.70
CA ALA A 25 -8.94 -10.82 -0.35
C ALA A 25 -7.85 -11.89 -0.45
N ASP A 26 -7.38 -12.16 -1.65
CA ASP A 26 -6.25 -13.07 -1.81
C ASP A 26 -4.98 -12.47 -1.19
N MET A 27 -4.79 -11.17 -1.35
CA MET A 27 -3.62 -10.48 -0.82
C MET A 27 -3.93 -9.01 -0.52
N TYR A 28 -3.46 -8.53 0.64
CA TYR A 28 -3.33 -7.11 0.93
C TYR A 28 -1.90 -6.69 0.61
N LEU A 29 -1.75 -5.66 -0.20
CA LEU A 29 -0.46 -5.16 -0.65
C LEU A 29 -0.36 -3.66 -0.42
N ASP A 30 0.59 -3.22 0.37
CA ASP A 30 0.88 -1.80 0.58
C ASP A 30 2.22 -1.66 1.29
N GLY A 31 2.57 -0.44 1.68
CA GLY A 31 3.78 -0.17 2.43
C GLY A 31 3.78 -0.78 3.82
N SER A 32 4.97 -1.00 4.36
CA SER A 32 5.13 -1.60 5.69
C SER A 32 4.54 -0.75 6.83
N ASP A 33 4.36 0.54 6.61
CA ASP A 33 3.70 1.44 7.57
C ASP A 33 2.22 1.11 7.78
N GLN A 34 1.61 0.35 6.86
CA GLN A 34 0.18 0.03 6.95
C GLN A 34 -0.15 -1.00 8.03
N HIS A 35 0.84 -1.62 8.66
CA HIS A 35 0.61 -2.41 9.88
C HIS A 35 0.09 -1.55 11.04
N ARG A 36 0.35 -0.24 10.99
CA ARG A 36 -0.21 0.75 11.93
C ARG A 36 -1.30 1.62 11.30
N GLY A 37 -1.63 1.37 10.05
CA GLY A 37 -2.63 2.11 9.31
C GLY A 37 -3.86 1.28 9.00
N TRP A 38 -4.29 1.31 7.75
CA TRP A 38 -5.55 0.68 7.35
C TRP A 38 -5.52 -0.85 7.42
N PHE A 39 -4.36 -1.50 7.35
CA PHE A 39 -4.27 -2.95 7.55
C PHE A 39 -4.74 -3.32 8.96
N HIS A 40 -4.31 -2.55 9.95
CA HIS A 40 -4.71 -2.77 11.34
C HIS A 40 -6.21 -2.55 11.55
N SER A 41 -6.74 -1.43 11.05
CA SER A 41 -8.18 -1.15 11.13
C SER A 41 -9.00 -2.22 10.42
N SER A 42 -8.57 -2.66 9.24
CA SER A 42 -9.26 -3.69 8.47
C SER A 42 -9.28 -5.03 9.19
N LEU A 43 -8.16 -5.43 9.80
CA LEU A 43 -8.07 -6.67 10.56
C LEU A 43 -9.02 -6.66 11.76
N LEU A 44 -9.04 -5.57 12.53
CA LEU A 44 -9.93 -5.44 13.69
C LEU A 44 -11.40 -5.45 13.28
N GLU A 45 -11.76 -4.68 12.27
CA GLU A 45 -13.14 -4.58 11.79
C GLU A 45 -13.65 -5.92 11.26
N SER A 46 -12.85 -6.61 10.47
CA SER A 46 -13.23 -7.92 9.92
C SER A 46 -13.29 -8.98 11.01
N SER A 47 -12.34 -8.99 11.94
CA SER A 47 -12.34 -9.96 13.04
C SER A 47 -13.56 -9.80 13.93
N LEU A 48 -13.97 -8.56 14.21
CA LEU A 48 -15.14 -8.28 15.05
C LEU A 48 -16.47 -8.55 14.35
N THR A 49 -16.55 -8.29 13.06
CA THR A 49 -17.83 -8.39 12.32
C THR A 49 -17.99 -9.71 11.57
N ARG A 50 -16.90 -10.37 11.19
CA ARG A 50 -16.93 -11.60 10.37
C ARG A 50 -16.18 -12.76 11.00
N GLY A 51 -15.49 -12.53 12.11
CA GLY A 51 -14.79 -13.57 12.86
C GLY A 51 -13.51 -14.07 12.20
N ARG A 52 -12.95 -13.36 11.23
CA ARG A 52 -11.70 -13.74 10.57
C ARG A 52 -11.02 -12.55 9.92
N ALA A 53 -9.74 -12.73 9.56
CA ALA A 53 -9.00 -11.72 8.81
C ALA A 53 -9.61 -11.51 7.42
N PRO A 54 -9.55 -10.28 6.88
CA PRO A 54 -10.16 -9.97 5.57
C PRO A 54 -9.27 -10.34 4.39
N TYR A 55 -8.14 -10.98 4.64
CA TYR A 55 -7.14 -11.35 3.62
C TYR A 55 -6.58 -12.74 3.92
N LYS A 56 -6.09 -13.40 2.87
CA LYS A 56 -5.39 -14.68 2.98
C LYS A 56 -3.89 -14.48 3.17
N SER A 57 -3.34 -13.41 2.61
CA SER A 57 -1.92 -13.08 2.72
C SER A 57 -1.71 -11.59 2.74
N VAL A 58 -0.56 -11.17 3.26
CA VAL A 58 -0.13 -9.77 3.30
C VAL A 58 1.25 -9.69 2.69
N LEU A 59 1.44 -8.78 1.76
CA LEU A 59 2.74 -8.44 1.23
C LEU A 59 2.99 -6.96 1.47
N THR A 60 4.04 -6.64 2.18
CA THR A 60 4.44 -5.25 2.40
C THR A 60 5.75 -4.96 1.71
N HIS A 61 5.89 -3.74 1.23
CA HIS A 61 7.11 -3.28 0.59
C HIS A 61 7.71 -2.11 1.39
N GLY A 62 9.00 -1.85 1.16
CA GLY A 62 9.67 -0.70 1.74
C GLY A 62 9.31 0.60 1.02
N PHE A 63 10.07 1.62 1.32
CA PHE A 63 9.88 2.96 0.75
C PHE A 63 10.91 3.24 -0.32
N THR A 64 10.58 4.14 -1.26
CA THR A 64 11.56 4.66 -2.19
C THR A 64 12.59 5.50 -1.43
N MET A 65 13.85 5.36 -1.81
CA MET A 65 14.97 6.00 -1.13
C MET A 65 15.75 6.87 -2.10
N ASP A 66 16.47 7.85 -1.55
CA ASP A 66 17.39 8.67 -2.33
C ASP A 66 18.70 7.91 -2.60
N LYS A 67 19.64 8.56 -3.31
CA LYS A 67 20.93 7.97 -3.65
C LYS A 67 21.78 7.59 -2.42
N ASP A 68 21.50 8.19 -1.28
CA ASP A 68 22.21 7.93 -0.01
C ASP A 68 21.48 6.89 0.86
N GLY A 69 20.45 6.26 0.33
CA GLY A 69 19.68 5.23 1.03
C GLY A 69 18.71 5.77 2.07
N ARG A 70 18.36 7.06 2.01
CA ARG A 70 17.43 7.67 2.94
C ARG A 70 16.04 7.73 2.35
N LYS A 71 15.03 7.49 3.18
CA LYS A 71 13.63 7.63 2.79
C LYS A 71 13.37 9.05 2.30
N MET A 72 12.67 9.18 1.16
CA MET A 72 12.28 10.48 0.63
C MET A 72 11.25 11.13 1.52
N SER A 73 11.47 12.41 1.87
CA SER A 73 10.52 13.20 2.64
C SER A 73 10.63 14.68 2.27
N LYS A 74 9.53 15.40 2.44
CA LYS A 74 9.52 16.83 2.17
C LYS A 74 10.47 17.60 3.07
N SER A 75 10.62 17.15 4.32
CA SER A 75 11.49 17.81 5.29
C SER A 75 12.97 17.67 4.95
N LEU A 76 13.38 16.58 4.31
CA LEU A 76 14.76 16.37 3.84
C LEU A 76 15.02 17.02 2.48
N GLY A 77 13.98 17.36 1.74
CA GLY A 77 14.10 17.95 0.41
C GLY A 77 14.67 16.99 -0.64
N ASN A 78 14.59 15.69 -0.42
CA ASN A 78 15.14 14.65 -1.32
C ASN A 78 14.07 13.95 -2.16
N VAL A 79 12.89 14.55 -2.27
CA VAL A 79 11.79 13.98 -3.05
C VAL A 79 12.05 14.17 -4.53
N ILE A 80 11.89 13.08 -5.31
CA ILE A 80 11.92 13.12 -6.76
C ILE A 80 10.48 13.20 -7.27
N SER A 81 10.17 14.24 -8.05
CA SER A 81 8.84 14.41 -8.62
C SER A 81 8.60 13.38 -9.72
N PRO A 82 7.52 12.58 -9.66
CA PRO A 82 7.19 11.62 -10.71
C PRO A 82 7.00 12.29 -12.08
N GLN A 83 6.44 13.50 -12.11
CA GLN A 83 6.21 14.22 -13.36
C GLN A 83 7.52 14.55 -14.09
N ASP A 84 8.56 14.89 -13.35
CA ASP A 84 9.87 15.20 -13.94
C ASP A 84 10.49 13.97 -14.58
N ILE A 85 10.37 12.81 -13.93
CA ILE A 85 10.88 11.55 -14.45
C ILE A 85 10.10 11.12 -15.70
N VAL A 86 8.78 11.23 -15.67
CA VAL A 86 7.92 10.89 -16.81
C VAL A 86 8.25 11.74 -18.01
N LYS A 87 8.46 13.05 -17.82
CA LYS A 87 8.86 13.95 -18.90
C LYS A 87 10.20 13.58 -19.51
N LYS A 88 11.17 13.18 -18.71
CA LYS A 88 12.55 12.96 -19.13
C LYS A 88 12.80 11.56 -19.67
N TYR A 89 12.22 10.54 -19.04
CA TYR A 89 12.52 9.13 -19.32
C TYR A 89 11.30 8.28 -19.65
N GLY A 90 10.09 8.79 -19.46
CA GLY A 90 8.86 8.03 -19.64
C GLY A 90 8.40 7.30 -18.38
N ALA A 91 7.14 6.88 -18.40
CA ALA A 91 6.50 6.28 -17.24
C ALA A 91 7.06 4.89 -16.88
N ASP A 92 7.49 4.11 -17.88
CA ASP A 92 8.00 2.75 -17.65
C ASP A 92 9.31 2.75 -16.86
N ILE A 93 10.16 3.74 -17.09
CA ILE A 93 11.40 3.90 -16.31
C ILE A 93 11.07 4.21 -14.85
N LEU A 94 10.07 5.05 -14.61
CA LEU A 94 9.60 5.33 -13.25
C LEU A 94 9.07 4.07 -12.56
N ARG A 95 8.27 3.29 -13.27
CA ARG A 95 7.74 2.02 -12.74
C ARG A 95 8.83 1.04 -12.40
N LEU A 96 9.82 0.89 -13.29
CA LEU A 96 10.96 0.00 -13.07
C LEU A 96 11.78 0.42 -11.86
N TRP A 97 12.02 1.72 -11.71
CA TRP A 97 12.76 2.25 -10.55
C TRP A 97 12.03 1.97 -9.24
N VAL A 98 10.73 2.25 -9.17
CA VAL A 98 9.93 1.98 -7.97
C VAL A 98 9.94 0.50 -7.63
N ALA A 99 9.74 -0.38 -8.61
CA ALA A 99 9.74 -1.81 -8.39
C ALA A 99 11.10 -2.31 -7.88
N SER A 100 12.19 -1.82 -8.45
CA SER A 100 13.54 -2.25 -8.05
C SER A 100 13.89 -1.80 -6.63
N LEU A 101 13.50 -0.61 -6.22
CA LEU A 101 13.81 -0.09 -4.89
C LEU A 101 12.92 -0.67 -3.80
N SER A 102 11.64 -0.78 -4.05
CA SER A 102 10.69 -1.22 -3.04
C SER A 102 10.77 -2.72 -2.76
N LEU A 103 11.17 -3.53 -3.72
CA LEU A 103 11.27 -4.98 -3.56
C LEU A 103 12.61 -5.47 -3.02
N ILE A 104 13.68 -4.71 -3.21
CA ILE A 104 15.02 -5.09 -2.75
C ILE A 104 15.13 -5.12 -1.22
N HIS A 105 14.30 -4.38 -0.51
CA HIS A 105 14.37 -4.20 0.94
C HIS A 105 13.30 -4.98 1.72
N ILE A 106 12.67 -5.93 1.09
CA ILE A 106 11.72 -6.80 1.76
C ILE A 106 12.42 -7.90 2.55
#